data_b74c53f4e1533e0b81ebbd50e3b8d4df
#
_entry.id   b74c53f4e1533e0b81ebbd50e3b8d4df
#
_cell.length_a   1.000
_cell.length_b   1.000
_cell.length_c   1.000
_cell.angle_alpha   90.00
_cell.angle_beta   90.00
_cell.angle_gamma   90.00
#
_symmetry.space_group_name_H-M   'P 1'
#
loop_
_entity.id
_entity.type
_entity.pdbx_description
1 polymer ?
#
loop_
_entity_poly.entity_id
_entity_poly.type
_entity_poly.pdbx_seq_one_letter_code
_entity_poly.pdbx_strand_id
1 'polypeptide(L)'
;MNTAVTWYDVLGVLPDASQEDIRAAWQARREALAPGLLAGAPPAVLAAAGRAVQAVDEAGRVLGDAATREPYDEDIGVVRPGEGLEPPDAGPTGPDITVGTRWTTADEAALEGAPGPSPHVVAPNVGGLFYRACVEVAGRAGLHVAPVQLTEHPLPVEGLVVAQTPAAGERVHRDSTLTVQLWHPAEPAS
;
A
#
# COMPACT_ATOMS: atom_id res chain seq x y z
N MET A 1 1.50 -13.25 -2.12
CA MET A 1 1.65 -11.77 -2.12
C MET A 1 0.98 -11.25 -0.87
N ASN A 2 1.72 -10.48 -0.06
CA ASN A 2 1.20 -9.94 1.19
C ASN A 2 0.20 -8.81 0.88
N THR A 3 -1.08 -9.03 1.17
CA THR A 3 -2.15 -8.03 0.99
C THR A 3 -2.31 -7.11 2.21
N ALA A 4 -1.44 -7.23 3.20
CA ALA A 4 -1.47 -6.38 4.37
C ALA A 4 -1.05 -4.94 4.00
N VAL A 5 -1.69 -3.97 4.64
CA VAL A 5 -1.30 -2.56 4.55
C VAL A 5 0.08 -2.40 5.19
N THR A 6 1.01 -1.80 4.47
CA THR A 6 2.37 -1.54 4.95
C THR A 6 2.50 -0.10 5.47
N TRP A 7 3.54 0.19 6.25
CA TRP A 7 3.84 1.56 6.68
C TRP A 7 4.17 2.49 5.51
N TYR A 8 4.70 1.94 4.42
CA TYR A 8 4.91 2.69 3.17
C TYR A 8 3.59 3.16 2.57
N ASP A 9 2.56 2.30 2.59
CA ASP A 9 1.21 2.66 2.11
C ASP A 9 0.58 3.74 2.98
N VAL A 10 0.77 3.68 4.29
CA VAL A 10 0.26 4.68 5.23
C VAL A 10 0.82 6.07 4.92
N LEU A 11 2.12 6.16 4.63
CA LEU A 11 2.75 7.42 4.23
C LEU A 11 2.51 7.78 2.76
N GLY A 12 2.14 6.81 1.91
CA GLY A 12 1.97 6.99 0.46
C GLY A 12 3.30 7.15 -0.27
N VAL A 13 4.32 6.43 0.18
CA VAL A 13 5.66 6.37 -0.44
C VAL A 13 5.98 4.96 -0.90
N LEU A 14 6.93 4.82 -1.81
CA LEU A 14 7.41 3.52 -2.26
C LEU A 14 8.43 2.93 -1.26
N PRO A 15 8.62 1.61 -1.24
CA PRO A 15 9.60 0.97 -0.36
C PRO A 15 11.05 1.38 -0.62
N ASP A 16 11.37 1.90 -1.80
CA ASP A 16 12.67 2.42 -2.20
C ASP A 16 12.86 3.92 -1.92
N ALA A 17 11.83 4.58 -1.34
CA ALA A 17 11.87 6.00 -1.00
C ALA A 17 13.06 6.34 -0.08
N SER A 18 13.67 7.49 -0.33
CA SER A 18 14.76 8.02 0.49
C SER A 18 14.26 8.37 1.91
N GLN A 19 15.20 8.50 2.84
CA GLN A 19 14.90 8.92 4.21
C GLN A 19 14.32 10.34 4.28
N GLU A 20 14.70 11.18 3.33
CA GLU A 20 14.18 12.53 3.19
C GLU A 20 12.73 12.52 2.69
N ASP A 21 12.43 11.71 1.69
CA ASP A 21 11.06 11.55 1.15
C ASP A 21 10.10 10.99 2.22
N ILE A 22 10.56 10.03 3.01
CA ILE A 22 9.79 9.47 4.14
C ILE A 22 9.45 10.54 5.17
N ARG A 23 10.43 11.39 5.55
CA ARG A 23 10.19 12.49 6.50
C ARG A 23 9.23 13.52 5.92
N ALA A 24 9.41 13.90 4.65
CA ALA A 24 8.53 14.85 3.98
C ALA A 24 7.10 14.32 3.90
N ALA A 25 6.92 13.06 3.53
CA ALA A 25 5.62 12.41 3.49
C ALA A 25 4.95 12.34 4.86
N TRP A 26 5.71 11.96 5.91
CA TRP A 26 5.22 11.94 7.27
C TRP A 26 4.73 13.32 7.73
N GLN A 27 5.51 14.39 7.50
CA GLN A 27 5.13 15.75 7.83
C GLN A 27 3.87 16.17 7.08
N ALA A 28 3.82 15.96 5.76
CA ALA A 28 2.66 16.29 4.94
C ALA A 28 1.38 15.57 5.42
N ARG A 29 1.49 14.29 5.80
CA ARG A 29 0.35 13.52 6.33
C ARG A 29 -0.12 14.05 7.69
N ARG A 30 0.80 14.47 8.56
CA ARG A 30 0.44 15.10 9.84
C ARG A 30 -0.23 16.46 9.68
N GLU A 31 0.25 17.27 8.75
CA GLU A 31 -0.36 18.57 8.42
C GLU A 31 -1.78 18.39 7.87
N ALA A 32 -2.00 17.41 6.97
CA ALA A 32 -3.33 17.09 6.44
C ALA A 32 -4.33 16.62 7.50
N LEU A 33 -3.83 16.10 8.63
CA LEU A 33 -4.64 15.64 9.78
C LEU A 33 -4.61 16.64 10.94
N ALA A 34 -4.16 17.87 10.72
CA ALA A 34 -4.10 18.88 11.78
C ALA A 34 -5.49 19.17 12.37
N PRO A 35 -5.60 19.33 13.70
CA PRO A 35 -6.88 19.53 14.38
C PRO A 35 -7.70 20.72 13.82
N GLY A 36 -7.02 21.77 13.36
CA GLY A 36 -7.68 22.94 12.74
C GLY A 36 -8.43 22.59 11.45
N LEU A 37 -7.93 21.66 10.65
CA LEU A 37 -8.59 21.20 9.42
C LEU A 37 -9.77 20.27 9.71
N LEU A 38 -9.78 19.63 10.87
CA LEU A 38 -10.84 18.72 11.30
C LEU A 38 -11.94 19.43 12.12
N ALA A 39 -11.84 20.75 12.31
CA ALA A 39 -12.83 21.52 13.05
C ALA A 39 -14.21 21.45 12.37
N GLY A 40 -15.22 21.00 13.11
CA GLY A 40 -16.57 20.81 12.58
C GLY A 40 -16.79 19.54 11.75
N ALA A 41 -15.79 18.68 11.62
CA ALA A 41 -15.93 17.41 10.91
C ALA A 41 -16.90 16.44 11.65
N PRO A 42 -17.65 15.62 10.92
CA PRO A 42 -18.54 14.60 11.53
C PRO A 42 -17.77 13.63 12.45
N PRO A 43 -18.42 13.04 13.48
CA PRO A 43 -17.77 12.12 14.42
C PRO A 43 -17.06 10.92 13.73
N ALA A 44 -17.61 10.41 12.65
CA ALA A 44 -17.01 9.32 11.88
C ALA A 44 -15.67 9.75 11.26
N VAL A 45 -15.58 11.00 10.79
CA VAL A 45 -14.34 11.58 10.24
C VAL A 45 -13.31 11.76 11.35
N LEU A 46 -13.71 12.28 12.50
CA LEU A 46 -12.80 12.45 13.64
C LEU A 46 -12.24 11.10 14.12
N ALA A 47 -13.06 10.06 14.14
CA ALA A 47 -12.62 8.70 14.48
C ALA A 47 -11.64 8.13 13.43
N ALA A 48 -11.90 8.35 12.14
CA ALA A 48 -11.01 7.94 11.06
C ALA A 48 -9.69 8.72 11.12
N ALA A 49 -9.73 10.03 11.30
CA ALA A 49 -8.56 10.87 11.45
C ALA A 49 -7.70 10.47 12.67
N GLY A 50 -8.33 10.15 13.79
CA GLY A 50 -7.62 9.65 14.99
C GLY A 50 -6.83 8.37 14.69
N ARG A 51 -7.43 7.41 13.98
CA ARG A 51 -6.72 6.19 13.54
C ARG A 51 -5.60 6.51 12.56
N ALA A 52 -5.85 7.42 11.61
CA ALA A 52 -4.86 7.83 10.63
C ALA A 52 -3.64 8.50 11.29
N VAL A 53 -3.85 9.39 12.26
CA VAL A 53 -2.75 10.04 13.03
C VAL A 53 -1.88 8.98 13.70
N GLN A 54 -2.50 8.02 14.40
CA GLN A 54 -1.76 6.95 15.07
C GLN A 54 -0.94 6.11 14.07
N ALA A 55 -1.54 5.75 12.93
CA ALA A 55 -0.85 4.99 11.89
C ALA A 55 0.30 5.78 11.25
N VAL A 56 0.10 7.08 11.00
CA VAL A 56 1.13 7.98 10.44
C VAL A 56 2.29 8.16 11.41
N ASP A 57 2.01 8.35 12.71
CA ASP A 57 3.06 8.51 13.71
C ASP A 57 3.87 7.21 13.89
N GLU A 58 3.21 6.05 13.88
CA GLU A 58 3.88 4.76 13.94
C GLU A 58 4.71 4.49 12.68
N ALA A 59 4.17 4.79 11.49
CA ALA A 59 4.91 4.69 10.24
C ALA A 59 6.15 5.61 10.25
N GLY A 60 6.03 6.83 10.74
CA GLY A 60 7.14 7.76 10.89
C GLY A 60 8.20 7.25 11.87
N ARG A 61 7.79 6.59 12.96
CA ARG A 61 8.70 5.98 13.93
C ARG A 61 9.47 4.79 13.36
N VAL A 62 8.80 3.93 12.61
CA VAL A 62 9.43 2.71 12.04
C VAL A 62 10.29 3.04 10.84
N LEU A 63 9.80 3.87 9.91
CA LEU A 63 10.49 4.16 8.65
C LEU A 63 11.45 5.35 8.74
N GLY A 64 11.29 6.20 9.77
CA GLY A 64 12.06 7.44 9.95
C GLY A 64 13.51 7.22 10.39
N ASP A 65 13.86 6.04 10.87
CA ASP A 65 15.21 5.65 11.27
C ASP A 65 15.62 4.37 10.53
N ALA A 66 16.82 4.35 9.95
CA ALA A 66 17.35 3.21 9.22
C ALA A 66 17.41 1.94 10.09
N ALA A 67 17.78 2.08 11.36
CA ALA A 67 17.90 0.95 12.28
C ALA A 67 16.56 0.26 12.60
N THR A 68 15.44 0.98 12.53
CA THR A 68 14.09 0.42 12.72
C THR A 68 13.43 0.01 11.40
N ARG A 69 13.83 0.64 10.31
CA ARG A 69 13.32 0.36 8.97
C ARG A 69 13.86 -0.96 8.43
N GLU A 70 15.13 -1.26 8.66
CA GLU A 70 15.82 -2.46 8.16
C GLU A 70 15.11 -3.76 8.58
N PRO A 71 14.89 -4.03 9.89
CA PRO A 71 14.19 -5.23 10.32
C PRO A 71 12.73 -5.27 9.86
N TYR A 72 12.08 -4.12 9.70
CA TYR A 72 10.74 -4.05 9.14
C TYR A 72 10.71 -4.46 7.66
N ASP A 73 11.68 -4.01 6.86
CA ASP A 73 11.80 -4.36 5.44
C ASP A 73 12.05 -5.85 5.26
N GLU A 74 12.87 -6.46 6.13
CA GLU A 74 13.09 -7.91 6.15
C GLU A 74 11.77 -8.67 6.45
N ASP A 75 11.00 -8.22 7.42
CA ASP A 75 9.74 -8.85 7.83
C ASP A 75 8.69 -8.81 6.72
N ILE A 76 8.59 -7.71 5.98
CA ILE A 76 7.66 -7.58 4.84
C ILE A 76 8.22 -8.08 3.50
N GLY A 77 9.47 -8.53 3.47
CA GLY A 77 10.13 -9.08 2.29
C GLY A 77 10.50 -8.04 1.24
N VAL A 78 10.81 -6.82 1.65
CA VAL A 78 11.33 -5.77 0.76
C VAL A 78 12.83 -5.96 0.55
N VAL A 79 13.23 -6.25 -0.67
CA VAL A 79 14.63 -6.31 -1.08
C VAL A 79 14.99 -4.98 -1.75
N ARG A 80 15.89 -4.20 -1.14
CA ARG A 80 16.39 -2.96 -1.74
C ARG A 80 17.42 -3.27 -2.82
N PRO A 81 17.31 -2.69 -4.02
CA PRO A 81 18.38 -2.79 -5.01
C PRO A 81 19.61 -2.04 -4.48
N GLY A 82 20.64 -2.76 -4.09
CA GLY A 82 21.93 -2.21 -3.63
C GLY A 82 22.52 -2.83 -2.37
N GLU A 83 21.75 -3.55 -1.55
CA GLU A 83 22.26 -4.28 -0.39
C GLU A 83 22.34 -5.77 -0.72
N GLY A 84 23.55 -6.27 -0.98
CA GLY A 84 23.81 -7.71 -0.98
C GLY A 84 24.03 -8.41 -2.31
N LEU A 85 24.29 -7.71 -3.39
CA LEU A 85 24.91 -8.30 -4.57
C LEU A 85 26.30 -7.69 -4.75
N GLU A 86 27.28 -8.13 -3.95
CA GLU A 86 28.63 -8.21 -4.50
C GLU A 86 28.51 -9.02 -5.80
N PRO A 87 28.95 -8.49 -6.94
CA PRO A 87 28.95 -9.27 -8.17
C PRO A 87 29.77 -10.53 -7.86
N PRO A 88 29.28 -11.74 -8.17
CA PRO A 88 30.08 -12.93 -8.02
C PRO A 88 31.37 -12.68 -8.77
N ASP A 89 32.49 -12.80 -8.04
CA ASP A 89 33.84 -12.71 -8.55
C ASP A 89 33.87 -13.37 -9.94
N ALA A 90 34.30 -12.60 -10.95
CA ALA A 90 34.35 -13.09 -12.33
C ALA A 90 35.43 -14.18 -12.42
N GLY A 91 35.06 -15.36 -11.98
CA GLY A 91 35.81 -16.59 -12.23
C GLY A 91 35.80 -16.92 -13.71
N PRO A 92 36.85 -17.61 -14.24
CA PRO A 92 37.15 -17.69 -15.64
C PRO A 92 36.05 -18.35 -16.45
N THR A 93 35.76 -17.73 -17.58
CA THR A 93 34.95 -18.16 -18.72
C THR A 93 34.89 -19.68 -18.90
N GLY A 94 33.76 -20.28 -18.46
CA GLY A 94 33.42 -21.66 -18.79
C GLY A 94 32.71 -21.74 -20.15
N PRO A 95 32.73 -22.91 -20.81
CA PRO A 95 32.41 -23.05 -22.20
C PRO A 95 30.92 -22.77 -22.51
N ASP A 96 30.76 -22.21 -23.69
CA ASP A 96 29.57 -21.97 -24.48
C ASP A 96 28.41 -22.97 -24.19
N ILE A 97 27.37 -22.48 -23.46
CA ILE A 97 26.16 -23.25 -23.26
C ILE A 97 25.23 -22.93 -24.42
N THR A 98 25.22 -23.78 -25.42
CA THR A 98 24.20 -23.81 -26.47
C THR A 98 22.84 -23.98 -25.80
N VAL A 99 22.03 -22.94 -25.83
CA VAL A 99 20.65 -22.92 -25.36
C VAL A 99 19.81 -23.80 -26.29
N GLY A 100 19.72 -25.07 -25.94
CA GLY A 100 18.74 -26.00 -26.50
C GLY A 100 17.46 -25.89 -25.71
N THR A 101 16.58 -24.96 -26.08
CA THR A 101 15.20 -24.92 -25.58
C THR A 101 14.44 -26.14 -26.07
N ARG A 102 14.48 -27.21 -25.29
CA ARG A 102 13.54 -28.31 -25.45
C ARG A 102 12.61 -28.33 -24.25
N TRP A 103 11.51 -27.56 -24.35
CA TRP A 103 10.36 -27.72 -23.48
C TRP A 103 9.75 -29.09 -23.80
N THR A 104 9.78 -30.01 -22.87
CA THR A 104 9.13 -31.31 -23.00
C THR A 104 7.71 -31.20 -22.48
N THR A 105 6.78 -31.88 -23.16
CA THR A 105 5.34 -31.96 -22.81
C THR A 105 5.05 -32.43 -21.39
N ALA A 106 6.08 -32.84 -20.64
CA ALA A 106 5.97 -33.21 -19.22
C ALA A 106 5.86 -31.98 -18.29
N ASP A 107 6.35 -30.81 -18.72
CA ASP A 107 6.27 -29.57 -17.94
C ASP A 107 4.89 -28.90 -18.03
N GLU A 108 4.17 -29.12 -19.12
CA GLU A 108 2.78 -28.64 -19.27
C GLU A 108 1.81 -29.38 -18.33
N ALA A 109 2.01 -30.68 -18.11
CA ALA A 109 1.16 -31.46 -17.21
C ALA A 109 1.36 -31.10 -15.71
N ALA A 110 2.51 -30.52 -15.34
CA ALA A 110 2.78 -30.08 -13.98
C ALA A 110 2.09 -28.72 -13.66
N LEU A 111 1.68 -27.95 -14.67
CA LEU A 111 1.00 -26.67 -14.48
C LEU A 111 -0.52 -26.82 -14.33
N GLU A 112 -1.11 -27.93 -14.72
CA GLU A 112 -2.55 -28.20 -14.58
C GLU A 112 -3.02 -28.51 -13.15
N GLY A 113 -2.09 -28.70 -12.22
CA GLY A 113 -2.39 -28.99 -10.80
C GLY A 113 -2.14 -27.83 -9.83
N ALA A 114 -1.60 -26.70 -10.30
CA ALA A 114 -1.47 -25.52 -9.43
C ALA A 114 -2.85 -24.94 -9.13
N PRO A 115 -3.24 -24.74 -7.86
CA PRO A 115 -4.49 -24.07 -7.53
C PRO A 115 -4.44 -22.69 -8.20
N GLY A 116 -5.30 -22.49 -9.21
CA GLY A 116 -5.45 -21.19 -9.84
C GLY A 116 -5.71 -20.11 -8.78
N PRO A 117 -5.44 -18.84 -9.06
CA PRO A 117 -5.66 -17.77 -8.11
C PRO A 117 -7.11 -17.87 -7.59
N SER A 118 -7.25 -17.97 -6.28
CA SER A 118 -8.57 -18.11 -5.65
C SER A 118 -9.50 -17.01 -6.18
N PRO A 119 -10.72 -17.36 -6.62
CA PRO A 119 -11.67 -16.36 -7.15
C PRO A 119 -12.14 -15.38 -6.07
N HIS A 120 -11.83 -15.66 -4.80
CA HIS A 120 -12.17 -14.80 -3.65
C HIS A 120 -10.92 -14.23 -3.00
N VAL A 121 -11.02 -12.99 -2.61
CA VAL A 121 -10.01 -12.24 -1.86
C VAL A 121 -10.63 -11.67 -0.59
N VAL A 122 -9.79 -11.32 0.35
CA VAL A 122 -10.23 -10.67 1.60
C VAL A 122 -10.13 -9.16 1.39
N ALA A 123 -11.20 -8.43 1.67
CA ALA A 123 -11.21 -6.96 1.60
C ALA A 123 -10.23 -6.38 2.62
N PRO A 124 -9.22 -5.60 2.17
CA PRO A 124 -8.24 -4.99 3.05
C PRO A 124 -8.89 -3.91 3.93
N ASN A 125 -8.29 -3.62 5.08
CA ASN A 125 -8.72 -2.49 5.90
C ASN A 125 -8.10 -1.19 5.37
N VAL A 126 -8.89 -0.36 4.70
CA VAL A 126 -8.45 0.92 4.15
C VAL A 126 -8.99 2.14 4.91
N GLY A 127 -9.76 1.92 5.98
CA GLY A 127 -10.30 2.98 6.83
C GLY A 127 -9.19 3.76 7.55
N GLY A 128 -9.13 5.07 7.34
CA GLY A 128 -8.07 5.93 7.87
C GLY A 128 -6.87 6.10 6.93
N LEU A 129 -6.84 5.42 5.77
CA LEU A 129 -5.85 5.69 4.74
C LEU A 129 -6.28 6.89 3.88
N PHE A 130 -5.30 7.52 3.25
CA PHE A 130 -5.57 8.45 2.16
C PHE A 130 -5.92 7.70 0.88
N TYR A 131 -6.72 8.33 0.02
CA TYR A 131 -7.27 7.67 -1.17
C TYR A 131 -6.22 7.01 -2.05
N ARG A 132 -5.08 7.66 -2.27
CA ARG A 132 -3.99 7.11 -3.09
C ARG A 132 -3.47 5.78 -2.52
N ALA A 133 -3.20 5.74 -1.22
CA ALA A 133 -2.78 4.52 -0.54
C ALA A 133 -3.87 3.43 -0.57
N CYS A 134 -5.14 3.84 -0.42
CA CYS A 134 -6.27 2.93 -0.56
C CYS A 134 -6.31 2.25 -1.94
N VAL A 135 -6.10 2.99 -3.02
CA VAL A 135 -6.08 2.43 -4.39
C VAL A 135 -4.95 1.41 -4.57
N GLU A 136 -3.77 1.69 -4.06
CA GLU A 136 -2.63 0.77 -4.14
C GLU A 136 -2.87 -0.52 -3.35
N VAL A 137 -3.38 -0.40 -2.13
CA VAL A 137 -3.70 -1.56 -1.27
C VAL A 137 -4.81 -2.41 -1.88
N ALA A 138 -5.89 -1.80 -2.35
CA ALA A 138 -7.00 -2.51 -3.00
C ALA A 138 -6.56 -3.17 -4.31
N GLY A 139 -5.75 -2.49 -5.12
CA GLY A 139 -5.20 -3.03 -6.37
C GLY A 139 -4.33 -4.27 -6.13
N ARG A 140 -3.48 -4.28 -5.09
CA ARG A 140 -2.71 -5.48 -4.68
C ARG A 140 -3.61 -6.62 -4.24
N ALA A 141 -4.76 -6.32 -3.64
CA ALA A 141 -5.77 -7.32 -3.29
C ALA A 141 -6.59 -7.81 -4.49
N GLY A 142 -6.45 -7.19 -5.67
CA GLY A 142 -7.23 -7.48 -6.87
C GLY A 142 -8.66 -6.94 -6.79
N LEU A 143 -8.83 -5.75 -6.20
CA LEU A 143 -10.11 -5.05 -6.07
C LEU A 143 -10.04 -3.71 -6.81
N HIS A 144 -11.18 -3.27 -7.35
CA HIS A 144 -11.34 -1.93 -7.91
C HIS A 144 -11.84 -0.97 -6.83
N VAL A 145 -11.43 0.29 -6.88
CA VAL A 145 -11.88 1.30 -5.90
C VAL A 145 -12.85 2.27 -6.55
N ALA A 146 -14.02 2.44 -5.93
CA ALA A 146 -15.01 3.45 -6.29
C ALA A 146 -15.13 4.49 -5.16
N PRO A 147 -14.66 5.72 -5.36
CA PRO A 147 -14.78 6.76 -4.34
C PRO A 147 -16.19 7.37 -4.31
N VAL A 148 -16.72 7.57 -3.10
CA VAL A 148 -17.90 8.37 -2.83
C VAL A 148 -17.47 9.53 -1.94
N GLN A 149 -17.62 10.75 -2.43
CA GLN A 149 -17.21 11.94 -1.69
C GLN A 149 -18.29 12.37 -0.70
N LEU A 150 -17.89 12.63 0.54
CA LEU A 150 -18.77 13.21 1.56
C LEU A 150 -18.78 14.76 1.52
N THR A 151 -17.79 15.36 0.90
CA THR A 151 -17.66 16.80 0.69
C THR A 151 -17.40 17.06 -0.79
N GLU A 152 -17.86 18.21 -1.30
CA GLU A 152 -17.58 18.60 -2.68
C GLU A 152 -16.07 18.93 -2.81
N HIS A 153 -15.38 18.11 -3.59
CA HIS A 153 -13.97 18.30 -3.91
C HIS A 153 -13.71 17.81 -5.34
N PRO A 154 -12.95 18.54 -6.15
CA PRO A 154 -12.77 18.21 -7.57
C PRO A 154 -12.01 16.91 -7.81
N LEU A 155 -11.10 16.53 -6.89
CA LEU A 155 -10.26 15.34 -7.03
C LEU A 155 -10.24 14.54 -5.73
N PRO A 156 -10.40 13.18 -5.79
CA PRO A 156 -10.38 12.32 -4.60
C PRO A 156 -8.97 12.03 -4.06
N VAL A 157 -7.92 12.60 -4.64
CA VAL A 157 -6.52 12.17 -4.44
C VAL A 157 -6.03 12.32 -2.99
N GLU A 158 -6.45 13.39 -2.31
CA GLU A 158 -6.04 13.69 -0.93
C GLU A 158 -7.10 13.32 0.11
N GLY A 159 -8.23 12.73 -0.32
CA GLY A 159 -9.33 12.38 0.57
C GLY A 159 -8.96 11.31 1.60
N LEU A 160 -9.41 11.53 2.85
CA LEU A 160 -9.31 10.54 3.92
C LEU A 160 -10.44 9.51 3.78
N VAL A 161 -10.11 8.23 3.77
CA VAL A 161 -11.10 7.15 3.76
C VAL A 161 -11.75 7.04 5.14
N VAL A 162 -13.03 7.35 5.23
CA VAL A 162 -13.82 7.34 6.46
C VAL A 162 -14.52 6.00 6.66
N ALA A 163 -15.06 5.45 5.59
CA ALA A 163 -15.75 4.16 5.59
C ALA A 163 -15.49 3.41 4.27
N GLN A 164 -15.69 2.10 4.31
CA GLN A 164 -15.55 1.20 3.16
C GLN A 164 -16.67 0.18 3.11
N THR A 165 -17.01 -0.28 1.91
CA THR A 165 -17.93 -1.38 1.63
C THR A 165 -17.38 -2.19 0.44
N PRO A 166 -17.13 -3.49 0.54
CA PRO A 166 -17.36 -4.39 1.68
C PRO A 166 -16.54 -4.06 2.94
N ALA A 167 -16.96 -4.63 4.08
CA ALA A 167 -16.24 -4.42 5.34
C ALA A 167 -14.83 -5.04 5.30
N ALA A 168 -13.92 -4.47 6.08
CA ALA A 168 -12.57 -5.02 6.24
C ALA A 168 -12.64 -6.48 6.73
N GLY A 169 -11.90 -7.38 6.10
CA GLY A 169 -11.89 -8.80 6.43
C GLY A 169 -12.99 -9.62 5.74
N GLU A 170 -13.93 -9.00 5.05
CA GLU A 170 -14.99 -9.68 4.31
C GLU A 170 -14.42 -10.39 3.07
N ARG A 171 -14.90 -11.61 2.80
CA ARG A 171 -14.54 -12.35 1.58
C ARG A 171 -15.41 -11.87 0.42
N VAL A 172 -14.74 -11.38 -0.60
CA VAL A 172 -15.36 -10.86 -1.83
C VAL A 172 -14.78 -11.53 -3.05
N HIS A 173 -15.48 -11.48 -4.14
CA HIS A 173 -14.94 -11.98 -5.40
C HIS A 173 -13.77 -11.08 -5.86
N ARG A 174 -12.74 -11.68 -6.48
CA ARG A 174 -11.67 -10.92 -7.16
C ARG A 174 -12.33 -10.03 -8.23
N ASP A 175 -11.75 -8.87 -8.49
CA ASP A 175 -12.28 -7.84 -9.39
C ASP A 175 -13.59 -7.17 -8.91
N SER A 176 -14.02 -7.46 -7.66
CA SER A 176 -15.13 -6.71 -7.06
C SER A 176 -14.73 -5.25 -6.77
N THR A 177 -15.75 -4.40 -6.66
CA THR A 177 -15.56 -2.99 -6.36
C THR A 177 -15.59 -2.75 -4.85
N LEU A 178 -14.52 -2.14 -4.33
CA LEU A 178 -14.45 -1.60 -2.98
C LEU A 178 -14.92 -0.14 -3.03
N THR A 179 -16.11 0.13 -2.52
CA THR A 179 -16.64 1.48 -2.39
C THR A 179 -16.07 2.12 -1.14
N VAL A 180 -15.48 3.32 -1.26
CA VAL A 180 -14.89 4.05 -0.15
C VAL A 180 -15.50 5.44 -0.04
N GLN A 181 -15.85 5.83 1.19
CA GLN A 181 -16.31 7.17 1.49
C GLN A 181 -15.12 8.06 1.81
N LEU A 182 -15.00 9.16 1.07
CA LEU A 182 -13.89 10.11 1.19
C LEU A 182 -14.36 11.40 1.83
N TRP A 183 -13.57 11.88 2.75
CA TRP A 183 -13.71 13.21 3.33
C TRP A 183 -12.47 14.07 3.01
N HIS A 184 -12.71 15.32 2.69
CA HIS A 184 -11.69 16.34 2.45
C HIS A 184 -11.87 17.47 3.45
N PRO A 185 -10.79 18.02 3.99
CA PRO A 185 -10.89 19.27 4.76
C PRO A 185 -11.44 20.38 3.85
N ALA A 186 -12.26 21.25 4.41
CA ALA A 186 -12.67 22.44 3.69
C ALA A 186 -11.43 23.29 3.36
N GLU A 187 -11.32 23.77 2.12
CA GLU A 187 -10.27 24.73 1.80
C GLU A 187 -10.40 25.96 2.71
N PRO A 188 -9.28 26.43 3.30
CA PRO A 188 -9.34 27.69 4.03
C PRO A 188 -9.81 28.79 3.07
N ALA A 189 -10.90 29.46 3.42
CA ALA A 189 -11.42 30.59 2.64
C ALA A 189 -10.31 31.64 2.51
N SER A 190 -9.88 31.91 1.29
CA SER A 190 -8.88 32.91 0.94
C SER A 190 -9.39 34.33 1.20
#